data_43d34dd1452e80d38ed35eec55a87cb8
#
_entry.id   43d34dd1452e80d38ed35eec55a87cb8
#
_cell.length_a   1.000
_cell.length_b   1.000
_cell.length_c   1.000
_cell.angle_alpha   90.00
_cell.angle_beta   90.00
_cell.angle_gamma   90.00
#
_symmetry.space_group_name_H-M   'P 1'
#
loop_
_entity.id
_entity.type
_entity.pdbx_description
1 polymer ?
#
loop_
_entity_poly.entity_id
_entity_poly.type
_entity_poly.pdbx_seq_one_letter_code
_entity_poly.pdbx_strand_id
1 'polypeptide(L)'
;MLGHLLLLTVLAQSGSWKIHLISHEIGEETYQIAQTSDGGTQVTAACEYSDRGTKRRQGLSMKLDSTGKPAAYDLTGRFAGLTPISQQMLMMRSWFAQGRPTRLRVAPEKPARTATIQLAGHDQFTVAGKNFVLDRYSVSGLAFGSEVLWLDRKQDLAALMTFAGGLPLEAIRPDLEPAFDQLFHAGVAQEMRTLDAIGKQVTPSRAGTYAIAGAALYKGNGDPVILDSVVLIRNGRIEAAGPRSQVAIPKGMPVVDAKGSMVLPGLWEMHTHASGVEFGPALLAAGITTARDCGGEFDFLVAFRDAIAKRNAPGPRLLLAGLVDGGGLDAFGSINAATPEEARAVVARYHAAGFQQIKLYTVLKPDIIKILTEEAHRAGMSVTGHVPRALDTAQGIEAGMDQINHLNYISRMPRTQETIDLLLKHHTVVDPTVSWSEMGGHSKDIDPATFEPGLTHAPEYLQFKFSSMGSANPNSRMTDNLALIKSLYKAGVPIVAGSDTGLVGYGLIREVELYVAAGLTPQEAIATATIIPARAMNLDKETGTIEAGKRADLILVPGNPLETISDLRKVTSVVTNGNMYDTAKLWQSVGFKP
;
A
#
# COMPACT_ATOMS: atom_id res chain seq x y z
N MET A 1 -1.73 40.99 -59.26
CA MET A 1 -2.38 39.94 -58.49
C MET A 1 -1.43 39.50 -57.40
N LEU A 2 -1.56 40.09 -56.20
CA LEU A 2 -0.77 39.67 -55.03
C LEU A 2 -1.54 38.53 -54.37
N GLY A 3 -0.98 37.31 -54.45
CA GLY A 3 -1.47 36.19 -53.70
C GLY A 3 -1.13 36.33 -52.21
N HIS A 4 -2.14 36.51 -51.36
CA HIS A 4 -2.00 36.41 -49.92
C HIS A 4 -1.73 34.95 -49.57
N LEU A 5 -0.48 34.64 -49.26
CA LEU A 5 -0.11 33.42 -48.51
C LEU A 5 -0.61 33.62 -47.06
N LEU A 6 -1.77 33.09 -46.75
CA LEU A 6 -2.19 32.87 -45.36
C LEU A 6 -1.22 31.82 -44.79
N LEU A 7 -0.22 32.27 -44.04
CA LEU A 7 0.47 31.38 -43.08
C LEU A 7 -0.58 30.97 -42.04
N LEU A 8 -1.12 29.76 -42.17
CA LEU A 8 -1.80 29.05 -41.09
C LEU A 8 -0.77 28.89 -39.95
N THR A 9 -0.82 29.77 -38.99
CA THR A 9 -0.12 29.59 -37.70
C THR A 9 -0.70 28.33 -37.07
N VAL A 10 0.05 27.25 -37.14
CA VAL A 10 -0.20 26.02 -36.38
C VAL A 10 -0.19 26.43 -34.91
N LEU A 11 -1.35 26.47 -34.28
CA LEU A 11 -1.48 26.73 -32.84
C LEU A 11 -0.85 25.55 -32.10
N ALA A 12 0.44 25.68 -31.80
CA ALA A 12 1.14 24.74 -30.92
C ALA A 12 0.76 25.07 -29.46
N GLN A 13 0.28 24.07 -28.74
CA GLN A 13 0.10 24.16 -27.30
C GLN A 13 1.26 23.46 -26.62
N SER A 14 1.84 24.09 -25.60
CA SER A 14 2.87 23.49 -24.76
C SER A 14 2.60 23.79 -23.31
N GLY A 15 3.12 22.96 -22.42
CA GLY A 15 3.03 23.16 -20.98
C GLY A 15 3.88 22.16 -20.23
N SER A 16 3.82 22.24 -18.91
CA SER A 16 4.50 21.29 -18.03
C SER A 16 3.73 21.04 -16.75
N TRP A 17 4.12 19.97 -16.07
CA TRP A 17 3.70 19.65 -14.70
C TRP A 17 4.94 19.31 -13.88
N LYS A 18 5.02 19.88 -12.68
CA LYS A 18 5.92 19.39 -11.65
C LYS A 18 5.38 18.06 -11.14
N ILE A 19 6.29 17.13 -10.88
CA ILE A 19 5.97 15.78 -10.40
C ILE A 19 6.46 15.65 -8.97
N HIS A 20 5.55 15.19 -8.10
CA HIS A 20 5.83 14.87 -6.72
C HIS A 20 5.58 13.38 -6.47
N LEU A 21 6.29 12.82 -5.52
CA LEU A 21 6.07 11.48 -4.99
C LEU A 21 5.97 11.58 -3.46
N ILE A 22 4.81 11.22 -2.91
CA ILE A 22 4.49 11.42 -1.50
C ILE A 22 4.76 12.88 -1.06
N SER A 23 4.23 13.84 -1.81
CA SER A 23 4.39 15.28 -1.62
C SER A 23 5.82 15.82 -1.73
N HIS A 24 6.80 15.02 -2.20
CA HIS A 24 8.17 15.44 -2.44
C HIS A 24 8.41 15.64 -3.93
N GLU A 25 8.85 16.85 -4.34
CA GLU A 25 9.15 17.16 -5.75
C GLU A 25 10.31 16.28 -6.25
N ILE A 26 10.06 15.52 -7.31
CA ILE A 26 11.03 14.60 -7.90
C ILE A 26 11.41 14.94 -9.34
N GLY A 27 10.67 15.81 -10.03
CA GLY A 27 10.95 16.15 -11.41
C GLY A 27 9.83 16.88 -12.12
N GLU A 28 9.85 16.80 -13.46
CA GLU A 28 8.94 17.53 -14.33
C GLU A 28 8.58 16.70 -15.57
N GLU A 29 7.34 16.85 -16.06
CA GLU A 29 6.96 16.47 -17.42
C GLU A 29 6.65 17.71 -18.26
N THR A 30 7.25 17.79 -19.44
CA THR A 30 6.93 18.81 -20.46
C THR A 30 6.21 18.18 -21.63
N TYR A 31 5.29 18.91 -22.27
CA TYR A 31 4.57 18.42 -23.45
C TYR A 31 4.42 19.48 -24.54
N GLN A 32 4.25 19.01 -25.76
CA GLN A 32 3.90 19.81 -26.92
C GLN A 32 2.80 19.13 -27.72
N ILE A 33 1.82 19.91 -28.20
CA ILE A 33 0.72 19.47 -29.06
C ILE A 33 0.73 20.37 -30.28
N ALA A 34 0.84 19.77 -31.46
CA ALA A 34 0.86 20.50 -32.74
C ALA A 34 -0.09 19.84 -33.74
N GLN A 35 -0.79 20.67 -34.53
CA GLN A 35 -1.58 20.16 -35.66
C GLN A 35 -0.64 19.70 -36.78
N THR A 36 -0.96 18.57 -37.40
CA THR A 36 -0.23 18.04 -38.55
C THR A 36 -0.87 18.48 -39.85
N SER A 37 -0.11 18.48 -40.95
CA SER A 37 -0.58 18.93 -42.26
C SER A 37 -1.74 18.13 -42.84
N ASP A 38 -1.95 16.90 -42.37
CA ASP A 38 -3.05 16.02 -42.72
C ASP A 38 -4.29 16.21 -41.83
N GLY A 39 -4.32 17.28 -41.01
CA GLY A 39 -5.43 17.59 -40.10
C GLY A 39 -5.44 16.78 -38.82
N GLY A 40 -4.45 15.95 -38.57
CA GLY A 40 -4.25 15.22 -37.32
C GLY A 40 -3.55 16.06 -36.26
N THR A 41 -3.18 15.41 -35.15
CA THR A 41 -2.48 16.05 -34.02
C THR A 41 -1.26 15.22 -33.62
N GLN A 42 -0.10 15.86 -33.53
CA GLN A 42 1.10 15.28 -32.95
C GLN A 42 1.24 15.72 -31.50
N VAL A 43 1.41 14.78 -30.58
CA VAL A 43 1.71 15.00 -29.17
C VAL A 43 3.07 14.42 -28.85
N THR A 44 3.92 15.22 -28.25
CA THR A 44 5.20 14.76 -27.68
C THR A 44 5.26 15.16 -26.22
N ALA A 45 5.79 14.28 -25.37
CA ALA A 45 6.06 14.61 -23.99
C ALA A 45 7.41 14.02 -23.54
N ALA A 46 8.08 14.70 -22.64
CA ALA A 46 9.30 14.28 -21.99
C ALA A 46 9.13 14.44 -20.48
N CYS A 47 9.28 13.34 -19.77
CA CYS A 47 9.21 13.28 -18.30
C CYS A 47 10.61 12.94 -17.77
N GLU A 48 11.15 13.80 -16.91
CA GLU A 48 12.43 13.59 -16.23
C GLU A 48 12.22 13.72 -14.73
N TYR A 49 12.62 12.70 -13.98
CA TYR A 49 12.48 12.70 -12.52
C TYR A 49 13.61 11.90 -11.85
N SER A 50 13.80 12.14 -10.54
CA SER A 50 14.71 11.36 -9.70
C SER A 50 13.92 10.34 -8.89
N ASP A 51 14.27 9.07 -9.04
CA ASP A 51 13.76 7.99 -8.19
C ASP A 51 14.88 7.57 -7.25
N ARG A 52 14.85 8.11 -6.03
CA ARG A 52 15.85 7.80 -4.98
C ARG A 52 17.30 7.95 -5.47
N GLY A 53 17.59 9.08 -6.10
CA GLY A 53 18.89 9.39 -6.68
C GLY A 53 19.17 8.76 -8.04
N THR A 54 18.26 7.96 -8.58
CA THR A 54 18.37 7.41 -9.92
C THR A 54 17.58 8.27 -10.90
N LYS A 55 18.27 8.96 -11.83
CA LYS A 55 17.61 9.73 -12.89
C LYS A 55 16.84 8.79 -13.82
N ARG A 56 15.56 9.09 -14.02
CA ARG A 56 14.66 8.38 -14.91
C ARG A 56 14.18 9.32 -16.00
N ARG A 57 14.00 8.78 -17.19
CA ARG A 57 13.47 9.50 -18.35
C ARG A 57 12.40 8.67 -19.01
N GLN A 58 11.29 9.32 -19.36
CA GLN A 58 10.21 8.73 -20.12
C GLN A 58 9.85 9.69 -21.26
N GLY A 59 9.63 9.17 -22.46
CA GLY A 59 9.22 9.95 -23.63
C GLY A 59 7.93 9.39 -24.21
N LEU A 60 7.04 10.26 -24.64
CA LEU A 60 5.83 9.94 -25.38
C LEU A 60 5.89 10.60 -26.76
N SER A 61 5.59 9.82 -27.79
CA SER A 61 5.26 10.34 -29.13
C SER A 61 3.94 9.70 -29.56
N MET A 62 2.90 10.49 -29.76
CA MET A 62 1.59 10.03 -30.16
C MET A 62 1.07 10.87 -31.33
N LYS A 63 0.64 10.21 -32.40
CA LYS A 63 -0.09 10.85 -33.48
C LYS A 63 -1.57 10.48 -33.39
N LEU A 64 -2.44 11.47 -33.39
CA LEU A 64 -3.89 11.31 -33.52
C LEU A 64 -4.29 11.66 -34.96
N ASP A 65 -5.21 10.92 -35.54
CA ASP A 65 -5.80 11.27 -36.83
C ASP A 65 -6.73 12.48 -36.74
N SER A 66 -7.30 12.93 -37.84
CA SER A 66 -8.22 14.05 -37.92
C SER A 66 -9.52 13.83 -37.13
N THR A 67 -9.81 12.60 -36.68
CA THR A 67 -10.97 12.26 -35.83
C THR A 67 -10.59 12.17 -34.35
N GLY A 68 -9.30 12.40 -34.00
CA GLY A 68 -8.78 12.31 -32.64
C GLY A 68 -8.45 10.89 -32.16
N LYS A 69 -8.45 9.90 -33.06
CA LYS A 69 -8.07 8.53 -32.72
C LYS A 69 -6.57 8.33 -32.84
N PRO A 70 -5.94 7.53 -31.94
CA PRO A 70 -4.53 7.19 -32.04
C PRO A 70 -4.19 6.48 -33.35
N ALA A 71 -3.33 7.09 -34.17
CA ALA A 71 -2.80 6.54 -35.41
C ALA A 71 -1.38 5.96 -35.23
N ALA A 72 -0.59 6.56 -34.32
CA ALA A 72 0.72 6.04 -33.92
C ALA A 72 0.95 6.34 -32.45
N TYR A 73 1.71 5.47 -31.79
CA TYR A 73 2.01 5.59 -30.37
C TYR A 73 3.37 4.94 -30.08
N ASP A 74 4.25 5.70 -29.49
CA ASP A 74 5.54 5.25 -28.99
C ASP A 74 5.79 5.79 -27.59
N LEU A 75 6.14 4.90 -26.66
CA LEU A 75 6.45 5.21 -25.28
C LEU A 75 7.82 4.63 -24.94
N THR A 76 8.79 5.50 -24.64
CA THR A 76 10.13 5.11 -24.24
C THR A 76 10.31 5.30 -22.73
N GLY A 77 11.11 4.43 -22.10
CA GLY A 77 11.40 4.50 -20.67
C GLY A 77 10.17 4.18 -19.82
N ARG A 78 9.97 2.93 -19.45
CA ARG A 78 8.83 2.55 -18.59
C ARG A 78 9.15 2.83 -17.13
N PHE A 79 8.26 3.57 -16.46
CA PHE A 79 8.16 3.60 -15.02
C PHE A 79 6.98 2.70 -14.61
N ALA A 80 7.21 1.79 -13.66
CA ALA A 80 6.14 0.93 -13.17
C ALA A 80 5.08 1.81 -12.48
N GLY A 81 3.90 1.94 -13.09
CA GLY A 81 2.76 2.65 -12.53
C GLY A 81 2.52 4.08 -13.03
N LEU A 82 3.49 4.74 -13.66
CA LEU A 82 3.31 6.07 -14.25
C LEU A 82 2.84 5.95 -15.71
N THR A 83 1.62 6.32 -15.96
CA THR A 83 1.19 6.77 -17.28
C THR A 83 1.70 8.20 -17.43
N PRO A 84 2.32 8.64 -18.56
CA PRO A 84 2.64 10.05 -18.76
C PRO A 84 1.43 10.93 -18.49
N ILE A 85 1.64 12.04 -17.75
CA ILE A 85 0.55 12.96 -17.32
C ILE A 85 -0.19 13.52 -18.52
N SER A 86 0.53 13.79 -19.61
CA SER A 86 -0.04 14.19 -20.90
C SER A 86 -1.08 13.21 -21.45
N GLN A 87 -0.96 11.90 -21.20
CA GLN A 87 -1.99 10.92 -21.58
C GLN A 87 -3.28 11.08 -20.79
N GLN A 88 -3.18 11.41 -19.49
CA GLN A 88 -4.35 11.69 -18.67
C GLN A 88 -5.12 12.91 -19.20
N MET A 89 -4.39 13.96 -19.59
CA MET A 89 -4.99 15.13 -20.24
C MET A 89 -5.68 14.76 -21.55
N LEU A 90 -5.04 13.97 -22.41
CA LEU A 90 -5.62 13.54 -23.69
C LEU A 90 -6.84 12.63 -23.48
N MET A 91 -6.81 11.76 -22.49
CA MET A 91 -7.95 10.94 -22.09
C MET A 91 -9.15 11.81 -21.71
N MET A 92 -8.93 12.82 -20.88
CA MET A 92 -10.01 13.74 -20.47
C MET A 92 -10.57 14.52 -21.66
N ARG A 93 -9.73 15.04 -22.56
CA ARG A 93 -10.19 15.70 -23.80
C ARG A 93 -11.00 14.76 -24.68
N SER A 94 -10.56 13.52 -24.83
CA SER A 94 -11.30 12.49 -25.58
C SER A 94 -12.66 12.18 -24.94
N TRP A 95 -12.73 12.13 -23.62
CA TRP A 95 -13.97 11.90 -22.88
C TRP A 95 -14.98 13.03 -23.11
N PHE A 96 -14.54 14.31 -23.08
CA PHE A 96 -15.40 15.45 -23.41
C PHE A 96 -15.87 15.41 -24.86
N ALA A 97 -14.96 15.14 -25.80
CA ALA A 97 -15.28 15.09 -27.23
C ALA A 97 -16.28 13.97 -27.57
N GLN A 98 -16.29 12.87 -26.81
CA GLN A 98 -17.24 11.76 -26.97
C GLN A 98 -18.56 11.95 -26.20
N GLY A 99 -18.83 13.14 -25.65
CA GLY A 99 -20.08 13.43 -24.95
C GLY A 99 -20.15 12.85 -23.55
N ARG A 100 -19.01 12.64 -22.90
CA ARG A 100 -18.88 12.18 -21.49
C ARG A 100 -19.50 10.78 -21.26
N PRO A 101 -19.08 9.75 -21.97
CA PRO A 101 -19.61 8.40 -21.79
C PRO A 101 -19.35 7.90 -20.37
N THR A 102 -20.24 7.08 -19.82
CA THR A 102 -20.09 6.47 -18.48
C THR A 102 -18.82 5.65 -18.39
N ARG A 103 -18.42 5.00 -19.47
CA ARG A 103 -17.21 4.18 -19.58
C ARG A 103 -16.45 4.59 -20.85
N LEU A 104 -15.19 4.93 -20.68
CA LEU A 104 -14.29 5.30 -21.77
C LEU A 104 -13.24 4.19 -21.95
N ARG A 105 -13.15 3.62 -23.16
CA ARG A 105 -12.04 2.73 -23.48
C ARG A 105 -10.79 3.57 -23.75
N VAL A 106 -9.76 3.36 -22.96
CA VAL A 106 -8.48 4.05 -23.09
C VAL A 106 -7.58 3.26 -24.02
N ALA A 107 -7.22 3.87 -25.14
CA ALA A 107 -6.29 3.35 -26.13
C ALA A 107 -5.13 4.36 -26.25
N PRO A 108 -3.95 3.93 -26.68
CA PRO A 108 -3.56 2.63 -27.28
C PRO A 108 -2.98 1.61 -26.30
N GLU A 109 -3.16 1.79 -24.99
CA GLU A 109 -2.60 0.86 -24.01
C GLU A 109 -3.02 -0.60 -24.27
N LYS A 110 -2.08 -1.51 -24.07
CA LYS A 110 -2.33 -2.97 -24.16
C LYS A 110 -1.93 -3.60 -22.81
N PRO A 111 -2.88 -4.30 -22.16
CA PRO A 111 -4.30 -4.45 -22.52
C PRO A 111 -5.05 -3.12 -22.45
N ALA A 112 -6.05 -2.94 -23.33
CA ALA A 112 -6.88 -1.74 -23.34
C ALA A 112 -7.67 -1.65 -22.01
N ARG A 113 -7.56 -0.51 -21.34
CA ARG A 113 -8.25 -0.25 -20.07
C ARG A 113 -9.57 0.46 -20.31
N THR A 114 -10.45 0.41 -19.33
CA THR A 114 -11.71 1.13 -19.34
C THR A 114 -11.77 2.05 -18.13
N ALA A 115 -11.74 3.36 -18.40
CA ALA A 115 -11.89 4.37 -17.37
C ALA A 115 -13.37 4.66 -17.08
N THR A 116 -13.70 4.84 -15.82
CA THR A 116 -14.94 5.44 -15.36
C THR A 116 -14.62 6.82 -14.80
N ILE A 117 -15.20 7.88 -15.36
CA ILE A 117 -14.89 9.26 -15.03
C ILE A 117 -16.14 9.92 -14.47
N GLN A 118 -16.03 10.55 -13.29
CA GLN A 118 -17.13 11.21 -12.61
C GLN A 118 -16.71 12.60 -12.13
N LEU A 119 -17.55 13.62 -12.35
CA LEU A 119 -17.37 14.92 -11.72
C LEU A 119 -17.60 14.77 -10.21
N ALA A 120 -16.55 15.05 -9.42
CA ALA A 120 -16.54 14.85 -7.97
C ALA A 120 -16.71 16.16 -7.17
N GLY A 121 -16.61 17.31 -7.84
CA GLY A 121 -16.79 18.62 -7.22
C GLY A 121 -16.08 19.75 -7.94
N HIS A 122 -16.05 20.90 -7.29
CA HIS A 122 -15.38 22.10 -7.76
C HIS A 122 -14.54 22.67 -6.62
N ASP A 123 -13.30 23.04 -6.91
CA ASP A 123 -12.39 23.64 -5.94
C ASP A 123 -12.03 25.07 -6.37
N GLN A 124 -12.01 25.98 -5.40
CA GLN A 124 -11.70 27.39 -5.63
C GLN A 124 -10.57 27.81 -4.69
N PHE A 125 -9.59 28.50 -5.23
CA PHE A 125 -8.46 29.02 -4.47
C PHE A 125 -7.83 30.23 -5.17
N THR A 126 -7.02 30.95 -4.42
CA THR A 126 -6.33 32.17 -4.91
C THR A 126 -4.82 31.95 -4.83
N VAL A 127 -4.15 32.11 -5.98
CA VAL A 127 -2.67 32.06 -6.08
C VAL A 127 -2.20 33.38 -6.65
N ALA A 128 -1.29 34.05 -5.96
CA ALA A 128 -0.71 35.34 -6.37
C ALA A 128 -1.76 36.38 -6.80
N GLY A 129 -2.89 36.44 -6.08
CA GLY A 129 -4.00 37.35 -6.37
C GLY A 129 -4.92 36.93 -7.51
N LYS A 130 -4.68 35.80 -8.16
CA LYS A 130 -5.57 35.24 -9.20
C LYS A 130 -6.47 34.16 -8.63
N ASN A 131 -7.75 34.24 -8.95
CA ASN A 131 -8.74 33.22 -8.57
C ASN A 131 -8.75 32.09 -9.59
N PHE A 132 -8.63 30.89 -9.11
CA PHE A 132 -8.75 29.65 -9.87
C PHE A 132 -10.03 28.91 -9.45
N VAL A 133 -10.71 28.36 -10.45
CA VAL A 133 -11.84 27.46 -10.26
C VAL A 133 -11.52 26.22 -11.09
N LEU A 134 -11.39 25.09 -10.44
CA LEU A 134 -11.09 23.81 -11.07
C LEU A 134 -12.23 22.83 -10.84
N ASP A 135 -12.55 22.08 -11.88
CA ASP A 135 -13.46 20.93 -11.79
C ASP A 135 -12.65 19.72 -11.34
N ARG A 136 -13.06 19.10 -10.22
CA ARG A 136 -12.44 17.88 -9.71
C ARG A 136 -13.17 16.66 -10.22
N TYR A 137 -12.43 15.72 -10.79
CA TYR A 137 -12.91 14.44 -11.31
C TYR A 137 -12.30 13.28 -10.53
N SER A 138 -13.10 12.24 -10.27
CA SER A 138 -12.61 10.93 -9.85
C SER A 138 -12.56 10.00 -11.05
N VAL A 139 -11.43 9.34 -11.26
CA VAL A 139 -11.18 8.44 -12.38
C VAL A 139 -10.76 7.08 -11.84
N SER A 140 -11.49 6.03 -12.19
CA SER A 140 -11.19 4.65 -11.79
C SER A 140 -11.04 3.74 -13.01
N GLY A 141 -10.39 2.56 -12.81
CA GLY A 141 -10.16 1.56 -13.85
C GLY A 141 -8.83 1.71 -14.60
N LEU A 142 -8.01 2.70 -14.28
CA LEU A 142 -6.67 2.88 -14.85
C LEU A 142 -5.58 2.28 -13.98
N ALA A 143 -5.80 2.29 -12.68
CA ALA A 143 -4.90 1.75 -11.67
C ALA A 143 -5.71 0.97 -10.62
N PHE A 144 -5.08 0.45 -9.57
CA PHE A 144 -5.79 -0.12 -8.43
C PHE A 144 -6.24 1.03 -7.53
N GLY A 145 -7.55 1.26 -7.51
CA GLY A 145 -8.20 2.39 -6.85
C GLY A 145 -8.61 3.50 -7.82
N SER A 146 -8.73 4.71 -7.31
CA SER A 146 -9.12 5.89 -8.06
C SER A 146 -8.00 6.93 -8.11
N GLU A 147 -8.05 7.76 -9.14
CA GLU A 147 -7.22 8.94 -9.31
C GLU A 147 -8.09 10.18 -9.21
N VAL A 148 -7.53 11.29 -8.77
CA VAL A 148 -8.21 12.59 -8.69
C VAL A 148 -7.56 13.56 -9.66
N LEU A 149 -8.32 14.08 -10.61
CA LEU A 149 -7.86 15.02 -11.63
C LEU A 149 -8.58 16.36 -11.47
N TRP A 150 -7.84 17.45 -11.61
CA TRP A 150 -8.40 18.80 -11.67
C TRP A 150 -8.20 19.39 -13.05
N LEU A 151 -9.30 19.88 -13.63
CA LEU A 151 -9.29 20.56 -14.90
C LEU A 151 -9.75 22.01 -14.74
N ASP A 152 -9.14 22.91 -15.48
CA ASP A 152 -9.57 24.30 -15.54
C ASP A 152 -10.78 24.48 -16.50
N ARG A 153 -11.29 25.70 -16.61
CA ARG A 153 -12.44 26.04 -17.47
C ARG A 153 -12.21 25.77 -18.96
N LYS A 154 -10.96 25.63 -19.39
CA LYS A 154 -10.60 25.26 -20.76
C LYS A 154 -10.50 23.74 -20.94
N GLN A 155 -10.77 22.97 -19.90
CA GLN A 155 -10.60 21.50 -19.84
C GLN A 155 -9.12 21.08 -19.94
N ASP A 156 -8.19 21.98 -19.58
CA ASP A 156 -6.78 21.64 -19.47
C ASP A 156 -6.48 21.07 -18.09
N LEU A 157 -5.64 20.02 -18.05
CA LEU A 157 -5.27 19.37 -16.81
C LEU A 157 -4.41 20.30 -15.96
N ALA A 158 -4.90 20.65 -14.80
CA ALA A 158 -4.27 21.54 -13.83
C ALA A 158 -3.44 20.77 -12.78
N ALA A 159 -4.01 19.68 -12.27
CA ALA A 159 -3.35 18.80 -11.31
C ALA A 159 -3.89 17.37 -11.41
N LEU A 160 -3.10 16.43 -10.95
CA LEU A 160 -3.43 15.01 -10.82
C LEU A 160 -2.90 14.49 -9.49
N MET A 161 -3.69 13.68 -8.80
CA MET A 161 -3.25 12.85 -7.68
C MET A 161 -3.69 11.43 -7.90
N THR A 162 -2.75 10.52 -7.80
CA THR A 162 -3.03 9.08 -7.82
C THR A 162 -2.55 8.45 -6.51
N PHE A 163 -3.44 7.73 -5.85
CA PHE A 163 -3.13 6.93 -4.67
C PHE A 163 -2.95 5.46 -5.02
N ALA A 164 -2.97 5.12 -6.31
CA ALA A 164 -3.07 3.75 -6.79
C ALA A 164 -1.76 3.16 -7.34
N GLY A 165 -0.68 3.91 -7.42
CA GLY A 165 0.53 3.53 -8.15
C GLY A 165 1.59 2.74 -7.37
N GLY A 166 1.35 2.31 -6.16
CA GLY A 166 2.35 1.72 -5.26
C GLY A 166 2.85 2.70 -4.20
N LEU A 167 2.91 4.00 -4.53
CA LEU A 167 3.06 5.13 -3.62
C LEU A 167 2.31 6.31 -4.23
N PRO A 168 1.75 7.22 -3.42
CA PRO A 168 1.08 8.42 -3.91
C PRO A 168 2.00 9.24 -4.81
N LEU A 169 1.49 9.60 -5.97
CA LEU A 169 2.15 10.45 -6.94
C LEU A 169 1.24 11.62 -7.29
N GLU A 170 1.81 12.79 -7.31
CA GLU A 170 1.11 14.02 -7.62
C GLU A 170 1.79 14.72 -8.81
N ALA A 171 0.97 15.38 -9.61
CA ALA A 171 1.44 16.27 -10.65
C ALA A 171 0.64 17.57 -10.62
N ILE A 172 1.33 18.69 -10.77
CA ILE A 172 0.70 20.00 -10.70
C ILE A 172 1.33 20.96 -11.70
N ARG A 173 0.49 21.75 -12.33
CA ARG A 173 0.93 22.82 -13.23
C ARG A 173 1.73 23.88 -12.43
N PRO A 174 2.89 24.36 -12.93
CA PRO A 174 3.79 25.23 -12.14
C PRO A 174 3.15 26.52 -11.60
N ASP A 175 2.18 27.10 -12.32
CA ASP A 175 1.47 28.29 -11.86
C ASP A 175 0.51 28.03 -10.67
N LEU A 176 0.25 26.76 -10.36
CA LEU A 176 -0.62 26.31 -9.25
C LEU A 176 0.18 25.70 -8.08
N GLU A 177 1.49 25.58 -8.20
CA GLU A 177 2.36 25.01 -7.15
C GLU A 177 2.09 25.60 -5.75
N PRO A 178 1.88 26.92 -5.58
CA PRO A 178 1.55 27.47 -4.26
C PRO A 178 0.21 27.02 -3.68
N ALA A 179 -0.64 26.36 -4.47
CA ALA A 179 -1.91 25.76 -4.03
C ALA A 179 -1.82 24.24 -3.83
N PHE A 180 -0.61 23.65 -3.91
CA PHE A 180 -0.40 22.22 -3.83
C PHE A 180 -1.10 21.59 -2.61
N ASP A 181 -0.84 22.10 -1.41
CA ASP A 181 -1.44 21.58 -0.17
C ASP A 181 -2.97 21.63 -0.18
N GLN A 182 -3.56 22.71 -0.74
CA GLN A 182 -5.02 22.85 -0.80
C GLN A 182 -5.63 21.81 -1.74
N LEU A 183 -5.01 21.59 -2.91
CA LEU A 183 -5.45 20.56 -3.86
C LEU A 183 -5.24 19.16 -3.29
N PHE A 184 -4.09 18.94 -2.66
CA PHE A 184 -3.80 17.66 -2.02
C PHE A 184 -4.85 17.30 -0.96
N HIS A 185 -5.16 18.21 -0.03
CA HIS A 185 -6.20 18.00 0.98
C HIS A 185 -7.58 17.75 0.36
N ALA A 186 -7.92 18.42 -0.76
CA ALA A 186 -9.16 18.16 -1.47
C ALA A 186 -9.20 16.76 -2.12
N GLY A 187 -8.02 16.28 -2.58
CA GLY A 187 -7.82 14.91 -3.06
C GLY A 187 -8.00 13.88 -1.95
N VAL A 188 -7.35 14.06 -0.81
CA VAL A 188 -7.51 13.20 0.38
C VAL A 188 -8.97 13.16 0.82
N ALA A 189 -9.65 14.30 0.86
CA ALA A 189 -11.08 14.35 1.20
C ALA A 189 -11.95 13.59 0.17
N GLN A 190 -11.55 13.57 -1.11
CA GLN A 190 -12.22 12.77 -2.15
C GLN A 190 -12.02 11.28 -1.91
N GLU A 191 -10.81 10.86 -1.57
CA GLU A 191 -10.51 9.47 -1.22
C GLU A 191 -11.31 8.99 0.00
N MET A 192 -11.45 9.82 1.03
CA MET A 192 -12.30 9.47 2.17
C MET A 192 -13.78 9.31 1.79
N ARG A 193 -14.30 10.08 0.82
CA ARG A 193 -15.66 9.86 0.27
C ARG A 193 -15.77 8.54 -0.50
N THR A 194 -14.72 8.15 -1.21
CA THR A 194 -14.65 6.85 -1.88
C THR A 194 -14.69 5.71 -0.86
N LEU A 195 -13.93 5.81 0.22
CA LEU A 195 -13.97 4.85 1.32
C LEU A 195 -15.36 4.74 1.97
N ASP A 196 -16.02 5.87 2.22
CA ASP A 196 -17.38 5.90 2.75
C ASP A 196 -18.38 5.23 1.79
N ALA A 197 -18.19 5.38 0.48
CA ALA A 197 -19.01 4.72 -0.53
C ALA A 197 -18.79 3.20 -0.57
N ILE A 198 -17.54 2.75 -0.45
CA ILE A 198 -17.20 1.33 -0.27
C ILE A 198 -17.83 0.78 1.01
N GLY A 199 -17.72 1.50 2.13
CA GLY A 199 -18.29 1.12 3.42
C GLY A 199 -19.81 0.90 3.38
N LYS A 200 -20.54 1.65 2.54
CA LYS A 200 -21.98 1.43 2.31
C LYS A 200 -22.29 0.12 1.57
N GLN A 201 -21.37 -0.36 0.75
CA GLN A 201 -21.52 -1.63 0.02
C GLN A 201 -21.16 -2.84 0.88
N VAL A 202 -20.26 -2.66 1.85
CA VAL A 202 -19.70 -3.74 2.66
C VAL A 202 -20.03 -3.50 4.14
N THR A 203 -21.24 -3.92 4.53
CA THR A 203 -21.66 -3.84 5.93
C THR A 203 -21.31 -5.13 6.70
N PRO A 204 -21.00 -5.05 7.99
CA PRO A 204 -20.77 -6.24 8.81
C PRO A 204 -21.99 -7.17 8.79
N SER A 205 -21.76 -8.46 8.62
CA SER A 205 -22.81 -9.50 8.73
C SER A 205 -23.22 -9.73 10.19
N ARG A 206 -22.34 -9.42 11.14
CA ARG A 206 -22.57 -9.41 12.58
C ARG A 206 -21.78 -8.28 13.23
N ALA A 207 -22.32 -7.70 14.29
CA ALA A 207 -21.69 -6.68 15.11
C ALA A 207 -22.17 -6.77 16.56
N GLY A 208 -21.43 -6.17 17.47
CA GLY A 208 -21.80 -6.04 18.88
C GLY A 208 -21.61 -7.33 19.69
N THR A 209 -22.68 -8.08 19.91
CA THR A 209 -22.68 -9.27 20.80
C THR A 209 -23.20 -10.50 20.08
N TYR A 210 -22.36 -11.52 19.95
CA TYR A 210 -22.70 -12.80 19.31
C TYR A 210 -21.69 -13.90 19.69
N ALA A 211 -22.02 -15.15 19.38
CA ALA A 211 -21.13 -16.30 19.53
C ALA A 211 -20.73 -16.86 18.17
N ILE A 212 -19.49 -17.36 18.07
CA ILE A 212 -19.03 -18.23 16.98
C ILE A 212 -18.90 -19.62 17.56
N ALA A 213 -19.53 -20.63 16.96
CA ALA A 213 -19.61 -21.96 17.54
C ALA A 213 -19.42 -23.09 16.52
N GLY A 214 -18.86 -24.22 16.96
CA GLY A 214 -18.71 -25.43 16.16
C GLY A 214 -17.43 -25.53 15.34
N ALA A 215 -16.58 -24.51 15.36
CA ALA A 215 -15.29 -24.53 14.69
C ALA A 215 -14.21 -25.24 15.48
N ALA A 216 -13.15 -25.69 14.80
CA ALA A 216 -11.86 -25.88 15.43
C ALA A 216 -11.28 -24.51 15.83
N LEU A 217 -10.69 -24.39 17.00
CA LEU A 217 -10.12 -23.13 17.51
C LEU A 217 -8.62 -23.28 17.76
N TYR A 218 -7.83 -22.48 17.06
CA TYR A 218 -6.42 -22.23 17.33
C TYR A 218 -6.26 -20.87 18.00
N LYS A 219 -5.91 -20.85 19.29
CA LYS A 219 -5.80 -19.59 20.03
C LYS A 219 -4.56 -18.77 19.72
N GLY A 220 -3.50 -19.37 19.16
CA GLY A 220 -2.23 -18.71 18.87
C GLY A 220 -1.35 -18.44 20.10
N ASN A 221 -1.67 -19.05 21.26
CA ASN A 221 -0.97 -18.86 22.54
C ASN A 221 -0.10 -20.08 22.95
N GLY A 222 0.01 -21.09 22.09
CA GLY A 222 0.71 -22.36 22.36
C GLY A 222 -0.19 -23.47 22.87
N ASP A 223 -1.47 -23.18 23.20
CA ASP A 223 -2.42 -24.22 23.61
C ASP A 223 -2.77 -25.17 22.45
N PRO A 224 -3.12 -26.42 22.72
CA PRO A 224 -3.66 -27.35 21.73
C PRO A 224 -4.93 -26.82 21.05
N VAL A 225 -5.17 -27.26 19.80
CA VAL A 225 -6.39 -26.95 19.05
C VAL A 225 -7.62 -27.55 19.74
N ILE A 226 -8.68 -26.77 19.87
CA ILE A 226 -9.96 -27.17 20.42
C ILE A 226 -10.90 -27.51 19.26
N LEU A 227 -11.30 -28.80 19.11
CA LEU A 227 -12.02 -29.27 17.91
C LEU A 227 -13.49 -28.79 17.81
N ASP A 228 -14.19 -28.63 18.93
CA ASP A 228 -15.54 -28.05 18.98
C ASP A 228 -15.56 -26.93 20.00
N SER A 229 -15.50 -25.72 19.48
CA SER A 229 -15.30 -24.53 20.30
C SER A 229 -16.49 -23.58 20.29
N VAL A 230 -16.47 -22.68 21.27
CA VAL A 230 -17.29 -21.47 21.32
C VAL A 230 -16.39 -20.29 21.59
N VAL A 231 -16.55 -19.21 20.80
CA VAL A 231 -15.96 -17.89 21.06
C VAL A 231 -17.11 -16.92 21.28
N LEU A 232 -17.19 -16.34 22.46
CA LEU A 232 -18.16 -15.29 22.81
C LEU A 232 -17.55 -13.93 22.55
N ILE A 233 -18.24 -13.12 21.76
CA ILE A 233 -17.84 -11.75 21.44
C ILE A 233 -18.85 -10.79 22.06
N ARG A 234 -18.35 -9.76 22.76
CA ARG A 234 -19.16 -8.69 23.35
C ARG A 234 -18.47 -7.36 23.20
N ASN A 235 -19.16 -6.41 22.56
CA ASN A 235 -18.68 -5.04 22.39
C ASN A 235 -17.23 -4.92 21.87
N GLY A 236 -16.92 -5.69 20.82
CA GLY A 236 -15.61 -5.67 20.17
C GLY A 236 -14.51 -6.48 20.87
N ARG A 237 -14.84 -7.17 21.99
CA ARG A 237 -13.87 -7.97 22.74
C ARG A 237 -14.31 -9.44 22.86
N ILE A 238 -13.32 -10.31 23.04
CA ILE A 238 -13.52 -11.71 23.37
C ILE A 238 -13.92 -11.79 24.85
N GLU A 239 -15.14 -12.25 25.12
CA GLU A 239 -15.62 -12.47 26.50
C GLU A 239 -15.13 -13.82 27.03
N ALA A 240 -15.20 -14.86 26.18
CA ALA A 240 -14.69 -16.20 26.49
C ALA A 240 -14.37 -16.93 25.19
N ALA A 241 -13.41 -17.86 25.24
CA ALA A 241 -13.07 -18.76 24.14
C ALA A 241 -12.59 -20.11 24.68
N GLY A 242 -13.25 -21.20 24.29
CA GLY A 242 -12.90 -22.54 24.79
C GLY A 242 -13.78 -23.65 24.23
N PRO A 243 -13.63 -24.86 24.77
CA PRO A 243 -14.49 -26.00 24.40
C PRO A 243 -15.96 -25.69 24.61
N ARG A 244 -16.83 -26.15 23.72
CA ARG A 244 -18.31 -26.01 23.84
C ARG A 244 -18.85 -26.56 25.17
N SER A 245 -18.22 -27.57 25.73
CA SER A 245 -18.58 -28.12 27.03
C SER A 245 -18.27 -27.21 28.22
N GLN A 246 -17.43 -26.19 28.04
CA GLN A 246 -16.98 -25.29 29.11
C GLN A 246 -17.48 -23.86 28.91
N VAL A 247 -17.80 -23.45 27.67
CA VAL A 247 -18.25 -22.09 27.35
C VAL A 247 -19.73 -22.13 26.98
N ALA A 248 -20.59 -21.73 27.93
CA ALA A 248 -22.04 -21.69 27.72
C ALA A 248 -22.42 -20.45 26.88
N ILE A 249 -23.22 -20.67 25.85
CA ILE A 249 -23.77 -19.57 25.03
C ILE A 249 -24.99 -18.99 25.77
N PRO A 250 -25.02 -17.70 26.12
CA PRO A 250 -26.17 -17.08 26.77
C PRO A 250 -27.46 -17.24 25.95
N LYS A 251 -28.59 -17.48 26.63
CA LYS A 251 -29.89 -17.61 25.97
C LYS A 251 -30.23 -16.35 25.16
N GLY A 252 -30.60 -16.55 23.89
CA GLY A 252 -30.93 -15.44 22.98
C GLY A 252 -29.74 -14.73 22.33
N MET A 253 -28.51 -15.12 22.63
CA MET A 253 -27.34 -14.61 21.93
C MET A 253 -27.34 -15.12 20.48
N PRO A 254 -27.17 -14.24 19.47
CA PRO A 254 -27.00 -14.69 18.07
C PRO A 254 -25.78 -15.60 17.94
N VAL A 255 -25.93 -16.68 17.17
CA VAL A 255 -24.87 -17.67 16.94
C VAL A 255 -24.51 -17.70 15.46
N VAL A 256 -23.22 -17.69 15.18
CA VAL A 256 -22.63 -18.00 13.89
C VAL A 256 -22.19 -19.45 13.93
N ASP A 257 -22.79 -20.27 13.08
CA ASP A 257 -22.34 -21.66 12.89
C ASP A 257 -21.08 -21.66 12.04
N ALA A 258 -19.96 -22.08 12.63
CA ALA A 258 -18.66 -22.14 11.99
C ALA A 258 -18.16 -23.59 11.82
N LYS A 259 -19.09 -24.56 11.83
CA LYS A 259 -18.76 -25.97 11.63
C LYS A 259 -18.00 -26.17 10.30
N GLY A 260 -16.92 -26.95 10.35
CA GLY A 260 -16.07 -27.22 9.19
C GLY A 260 -15.01 -26.14 8.92
N SER A 261 -14.97 -25.10 9.76
CA SER A 261 -13.94 -24.07 9.69
C SER A 261 -12.99 -24.13 10.89
N MET A 262 -11.81 -23.53 10.74
CA MET A 262 -10.93 -23.20 11.86
C MET A 262 -11.03 -21.70 12.16
N VAL A 263 -11.11 -21.36 13.44
CA VAL A 263 -10.98 -19.99 13.94
C VAL A 263 -9.53 -19.75 14.36
N LEU A 264 -8.91 -18.71 13.82
CA LEU A 264 -7.55 -18.28 14.14
C LEU A 264 -7.55 -16.80 14.55
N PRO A 265 -6.48 -16.32 15.23
CA PRO A 265 -6.28 -14.89 15.41
C PRO A 265 -6.23 -14.18 14.05
N GLY A 266 -6.74 -12.97 13.99
CA GLY A 266 -6.61 -12.10 12.82
C GLY A 266 -5.14 -11.83 12.50
N LEU A 267 -4.82 -11.82 11.21
CA LEU A 267 -3.45 -11.67 10.74
C LEU A 267 -2.96 -10.22 10.90
N TRP A 268 -1.65 -10.09 10.99
CA TRP A 268 -0.91 -8.84 11.01
C TRP A 268 -0.05 -8.72 9.74
N GLU A 269 -0.19 -7.60 9.04
CA GLU A 269 0.68 -7.20 7.94
C GLU A 269 1.68 -6.17 8.47
N MET A 270 2.97 -6.54 8.55
CA MET A 270 3.98 -5.68 9.16
C MET A 270 4.72 -4.79 8.18
N HIS A 271 4.37 -4.85 6.89
CA HIS A 271 4.97 -3.98 5.89
C HIS A 271 4.03 -3.72 4.72
N THR A 272 3.18 -2.75 4.87
CA THR A 272 2.37 -2.26 3.74
C THR A 272 2.65 -0.79 3.44
N HIS A 273 2.27 -0.36 2.26
CA HIS A 273 2.23 1.03 1.83
C HIS A 273 0.84 1.27 1.25
N ALA A 274 -0.07 1.77 2.07
CA ALA A 274 -1.43 2.05 1.64
C ALA A 274 -1.46 3.28 0.74
N SER A 275 -1.50 3.04 -0.56
CA SER A 275 -1.53 4.08 -1.59
C SER A 275 -2.93 4.37 -2.14
N GLY A 276 -3.98 3.90 -1.47
CA GLY A 276 -5.37 4.13 -1.80
C GLY A 276 -6.29 3.51 -0.76
N VAL A 277 -7.52 3.99 -0.70
CA VAL A 277 -8.49 3.53 0.30
C VAL A 277 -8.95 2.09 0.08
N GLU A 278 -8.80 1.57 -1.13
CA GLU A 278 -9.10 0.18 -1.49
C GLU A 278 -8.21 -0.83 -0.76
N PHE A 279 -7.05 -0.40 -0.27
CA PHE A 279 -6.19 -1.23 0.57
C PHE A 279 -6.89 -1.72 1.84
N GLY A 280 -7.74 -0.88 2.46
CA GLY A 280 -8.46 -1.26 3.67
C GLY A 280 -9.30 -2.53 3.51
N PRO A 281 -10.32 -2.53 2.63
CA PRO A 281 -11.14 -3.71 2.37
C PRO A 281 -10.34 -4.91 1.83
N ALA A 282 -9.32 -4.68 0.98
CA ALA A 282 -8.50 -5.77 0.42
C ALA A 282 -7.67 -6.48 1.51
N LEU A 283 -7.05 -5.73 2.41
CA LEU A 283 -6.33 -6.30 3.55
C LEU A 283 -7.26 -7.09 4.47
N LEU A 284 -8.43 -6.53 4.81
CA LEU A 284 -9.43 -7.27 5.60
C LEU A 284 -9.87 -8.55 4.90
N ALA A 285 -10.10 -8.52 3.59
CA ALA A 285 -10.54 -9.68 2.82
C ALA A 285 -9.54 -10.84 2.89
N ALA A 286 -8.25 -10.54 3.01
CA ALA A 286 -7.19 -11.52 3.25
C ALA A 286 -7.07 -11.98 4.71
N GLY A 287 -7.95 -11.51 5.61
CA GLY A 287 -7.91 -11.86 7.04
C GLY A 287 -6.96 -11.00 7.88
N ILE A 288 -6.43 -9.91 7.32
CA ILE A 288 -5.53 -9.00 8.01
C ILE A 288 -6.36 -8.02 8.84
N THR A 289 -6.25 -8.10 10.17
CA THR A 289 -7.01 -7.26 11.12
C THR A 289 -6.19 -6.11 11.69
N THR A 290 -4.86 -6.20 11.59
CA THR A 290 -3.92 -5.13 11.93
C THR A 290 -2.87 -5.02 10.82
N ALA A 291 -2.58 -3.82 10.38
CA ALA A 291 -1.53 -3.55 9.41
C ALA A 291 -0.64 -2.40 9.88
N ARG A 292 0.66 -2.51 9.64
CA ARG A 292 1.62 -1.43 9.83
C ARG A 292 1.93 -0.83 8.46
N ASP A 293 1.56 0.43 8.26
CA ASP A 293 2.02 1.20 7.12
C ASP A 293 3.45 1.69 7.37
N CYS A 294 4.35 1.29 6.48
CA CYS A 294 5.78 1.58 6.57
C CYS A 294 6.20 2.86 5.84
N GLY A 295 5.26 3.76 5.65
CA GLY A 295 5.51 5.07 5.07
C GLY A 295 4.70 5.33 3.82
N GLY A 296 4.03 6.43 3.83
CA GLY A 296 3.22 6.99 2.76
C GLY A 296 3.04 8.47 3.02
N GLU A 297 2.10 9.07 2.35
CA GLU A 297 1.81 10.48 2.54
C GLU A 297 1.11 10.72 3.88
N PHE A 298 1.57 11.73 4.62
CA PHE A 298 1.22 11.97 6.02
C PHE A 298 -0.30 12.21 6.22
N ASP A 299 -0.89 13.16 5.49
CA ASP A 299 -2.27 13.57 5.70
C ASP A 299 -3.26 12.51 5.22
N PHE A 300 -2.94 11.81 4.14
CA PHE A 300 -3.71 10.66 3.66
C PHE A 300 -3.72 9.53 4.69
N LEU A 301 -2.55 9.16 5.22
CA LEU A 301 -2.46 8.05 6.19
C LEU A 301 -3.19 8.37 7.49
N VAL A 302 -3.08 9.59 7.99
CA VAL A 302 -3.81 10.04 9.20
C VAL A 302 -5.32 10.00 8.95
N ALA A 303 -5.80 10.55 7.82
CA ALA A 303 -7.22 10.55 7.47
C ALA A 303 -7.76 9.13 7.29
N PHE A 304 -7.00 8.25 6.65
CA PHE A 304 -7.38 6.86 6.39
C PHE A 304 -7.46 6.04 7.69
N ARG A 305 -6.42 6.11 8.54
CA ARG A 305 -6.43 5.51 9.88
C ARG A 305 -7.64 5.97 10.69
N ASP A 306 -7.90 7.27 10.71
CA ASP A 306 -8.98 7.86 11.49
C ASP A 306 -10.37 7.49 10.93
N ALA A 307 -10.51 7.33 9.62
CA ALA A 307 -11.72 6.82 9.02
C ALA A 307 -12.03 5.38 9.49
N ILE A 308 -11.03 4.52 9.52
CA ILE A 308 -11.19 3.13 10.00
C ILE A 308 -11.46 3.12 11.52
N ALA A 309 -10.65 3.84 12.30
CA ALA A 309 -10.71 3.78 13.75
C ALA A 309 -11.94 4.47 14.35
N LYS A 310 -12.36 5.61 13.79
CA LYS A 310 -13.39 6.49 14.38
C LYS A 310 -14.74 6.40 13.66
N ARG A 311 -14.75 6.06 12.36
CA ARG A 311 -15.98 6.01 11.53
C ARG A 311 -16.39 4.60 11.13
N ASN A 312 -15.67 3.57 11.60
CA ASN A 312 -15.87 2.16 11.25
C ASN A 312 -15.84 1.89 9.74
N ALA A 313 -15.01 2.60 9.00
CA ALA A 313 -14.76 2.29 7.60
C ALA A 313 -14.12 0.90 7.48
N PRO A 314 -14.38 0.13 6.40
CA PRO A 314 -13.84 -1.20 6.25
C PRO A 314 -12.31 -1.15 6.06
N GLY A 315 -11.59 -1.68 7.03
CA GLY A 315 -10.12 -1.74 7.04
C GLY A 315 -9.58 -2.35 8.32
N PRO A 316 -8.31 -2.79 8.32
CA PRO A 316 -7.61 -3.24 9.51
C PRO A 316 -7.29 -2.07 10.44
N ARG A 317 -6.99 -2.36 11.71
CA ARG A 317 -6.32 -1.38 12.57
C ARG A 317 -5.00 -0.96 11.91
N LEU A 318 -4.85 0.34 11.60
CA LEU A 318 -3.62 0.86 11.02
C LEU A 318 -2.68 1.38 12.11
N LEU A 319 -1.46 0.85 12.12
CA LEU A 319 -0.31 1.38 12.83
C LEU A 319 0.56 2.11 11.80
N LEU A 320 1.07 3.28 12.16
CA LEU A 320 1.77 4.13 11.21
C LEU A 320 3.25 4.27 11.60
N ALA A 321 4.13 4.07 10.62
CA ALA A 321 5.54 4.41 10.70
C ALA A 321 5.82 5.64 9.83
N GLY A 322 6.23 6.73 10.46
CA GLY A 322 6.46 8.00 9.78
C GLY A 322 7.75 8.00 8.97
N LEU A 323 7.63 8.12 7.65
CA LEU A 323 8.76 8.08 6.74
C LEU A 323 9.60 9.35 6.84
N VAL A 324 10.90 9.19 7.09
CA VAL A 324 11.89 10.27 7.20
C VAL A 324 13.10 9.96 6.35
N ASP A 325 13.53 10.93 5.53
CA ASP A 325 14.78 10.85 4.80
C ASP A 325 15.57 12.17 4.92
N GLY A 326 16.76 12.24 4.34
CA GLY A 326 17.52 13.47 4.19
C GLY A 326 16.85 14.44 3.21
N GLY A 327 17.45 15.58 2.96
CA GLY A 327 16.95 16.56 1.99
C GLY A 327 17.48 16.33 0.57
N GLY A 328 16.85 16.98 -0.41
CA GLY A 328 17.27 17.02 -1.81
C GLY A 328 16.60 15.98 -2.70
N LEU A 329 16.90 16.03 -4.00
CA LEU A 329 16.27 15.17 -5.02
C LEU A 329 16.58 13.67 -4.88
N ASP A 330 17.55 13.31 -4.05
CA ASP A 330 17.93 11.93 -3.78
C ASP A 330 17.17 11.34 -2.59
N ALA A 331 16.51 12.20 -1.80
CA ALA A 331 15.70 11.80 -0.67
C ALA A 331 14.37 11.18 -1.13
N PHE A 332 13.79 10.39 -0.25
CA PHE A 332 12.50 9.78 -0.46
C PHE A 332 11.60 10.01 0.77
N GLY A 333 10.54 10.75 0.59
CA GLY A 333 9.59 11.02 1.66
C GLY A 333 9.14 12.47 1.73
N SER A 334 7.92 12.67 2.21
CA SER A 334 7.29 13.99 2.34
C SER A 334 7.92 14.85 3.45
N ILE A 335 8.64 14.24 4.39
CA ILE A 335 9.22 14.93 5.53
C ILE A 335 10.71 14.65 5.59
N ASN A 336 11.49 15.72 5.45
CA ASN A 336 12.95 15.65 5.45
C ASN A 336 13.52 16.01 6.82
N ALA A 337 14.67 15.42 7.16
CA ALA A 337 15.46 15.75 8.32
C ALA A 337 16.94 15.88 7.90
N ALA A 338 17.38 17.09 7.56
CA ALA A 338 18.75 17.39 7.17
C ALA A 338 19.55 18.07 8.29
N THR A 339 18.84 18.63 9.30
CA THR A 339 19.41 19.32 10.47
C THR A 339 18.89 18.70 11.79
N PRO A 340 19.59 18.90 12.91
CA PRO A 340 19.13 18.48 14.23
C PRO A 340 17.75 19.02 14.63
N GLU A 341 17.45 20.27 14.26
CA GLU A 341 16.17 20.93 14.53
C GLU A 341 15.04 20.27 13.74
N GLU A 342 15.26 20.00 12.46
CA GLU A 342 14.31 19.29 11.60
C GLU A 342 14.06 17.87 12.14
N ALA A 343 15.10 17.15 12.55
CA ALA A 343 14.97 15.80 13.11
C ALA A 343 14.05 15.78 14.33
N ARG A 344 14.24 16.71 15.28
CA ARG A 344 13.36 16.84 16.46
C ARG A 344 11.92 17.22 16.07
N ALA A 345 11.77 18.18 15.14
CA ALA A 345 10.46 18.62 14.67
C ALA A 345 9.68 17.50 13.99
N VAL A 346 10.35 16.68 13.19
CA VAL A 346 9.76 15.53 12.51
C VAL A 346 9.23 14.50 13.50
N VAL A 347 10.05 14.10 14.50
CA VAL A 347 9.61 13.15 15.53
C VAL A 347 8.42 13.72 16.31
N ALA A 348 8.49 14.99 16.72
CA ALA A 348 7.39 15.66 17.43
C ALA A 348 6.09 15.67 16.60
N ARG A 349 6.18 15.95 15.29
CA ARG A 349 5.02 15.93 14.37
C ARG A 349 4.39 14.56 14.27
N TYR A 350 5.19 13.50 14.05
CA TYR A 350 4.68 12.13 13.96
C TYR A 350 4.08 11.66 15.28
N HIS A 351 4.74 11.92 16.40
CA HIS A 351 4.22 11.59 17.73
C HIS A 351 2.87 12.28 18.00
N ALA A 352 2.77 13.59 17.74
CA ALA A 352 1.53 14.36 17.93
C ALA A 352 0.38 13.84 17.06
N ALA A 353 0.67 13.30 15.88
CA ALA A 353 -0.31 12.67 14.99
C ALA A 353 -0.62 11.20 15.36
N GLY A 354 0.01 10.65 16.41
CA GLY A 354 -0.24 9.29 16.91
C GLY A 354 0.41 8.19 16.08
N PHE A 355 1.53 8.45 15.45
CA PHE A 355 2.36 7.42 14.83
C PHE A 355 3.06 6.58 15.90
N GLN A 356 3.22 5.29 15.67
CA GLN A 356 3.86 4.36 16.60
C GLN A 356 5.36 4.22 16.34
N GLN A 357 5.82 4.53 15.14
CA GLN A 357 7.20 4.36 14.72
C GLN A 357 7.67 5.51 13.83
N ILE A 358 9.01 5.65 13.75
CA ILE A 358 9.71 6.39 12.70
C ILE A 358 10.29 5.38 11.72
N LYS A 359 10.12 5.59 10.42
CA LYS A 359 10.74 4.81 9.35
C LYS A 359 11.93 5.58 8.78
N LEU A 360 13.15 5.14 9.05
CA LEU A 360 14.36 5.71 8.43
C LEU A 360 14.50 5.24 6.99
N TYR A 361 15.00 6.15 6.13
CA TYR A 361 15.24 5.83 4.73
C TYR A 361 16.72 6.05 4.34
N THR A 362 17.01 6.42 3.11
CA THR A 362 18.28 6.10 2.44
C THR A 362 19.40 7.11 2.64
N VAL A 363 19.11 8.45 2.63
CA VAL A 363 20.16 9.50 2.56
C VAL A 363 20.35 10.29 3.85
N LEU A 364 19.87 9.75 4.98
CA LEU A 364 20.09 10.32 6.30
C LEU A 364 21.58 10.29 6.69
N LYS A 365 22.05 11.35 7.38
CA LYS A 365 23.40 11.42 7.93
C LYS A 365 23.47 10.75 9.30
N PRO A 366 24.64 10.20 9.71
CA PRO A 366 24.76 9.46 10.98
C PRO A 366 24.38 10.26 12.23
N ASP A 367 24.73 11.54 12.28
CA ASP A 367 24.38 12.45 13.39
C ASP A 367 22.87 12.71 13.47
N ILE A 368 22.20 12.82 12.32
CA ILE A 368 20.75 12.98 12.22
C ILE A 368 20.04 11.67 12.61
N ILE A 369 20.53 10.52 12.18
CA ILE A 369 20.00 9.20 12.56
C ILE A 369 19.99 9.05 14.09
N LYS A 370 21.10 9.38 14.75
CA LYS A 370 21.20 9.33 16.20
C LYS A 370 20.15 10.20 16.89
N ILE A 371 19.96 11.44 16.42
CA ILE A 371 18.94 12.33 16.98
C ILE A 371 17.54 11.76 16.76
N LEU A 372 17.22 11.27 15.55
CA LEU A 372 15.93 10.67 15.23
C LEU A 372 15.61 9.48 16.14
N THR A 373 16.58 8.57 16.35
CA THR A 373 16.41 7.39 17.19
C THR A 373 16.24 7.76 18.67
N GLU A 374 17.08 8.65 19.20
CA GLU A 374 17.00 9.11 20.59
C GLU A 374 15.68 9.85 20.89
N GLU A 375 15.23 10.75 19.98
CA GLU A 375 13.97 11.47 20.15
C GLU A 375 12.75 10.55 20.00
N ALA A 376 12.79 9.59 19.04
CA ALA A 376 11.73 8.61 18.87
C ALA A 376 11.57 7.76 20.14
N HIS A 377 12.66 7.22 20.69
CA HIS A 377 12.63 6.42 21.92
C HIS A 377 12.15 7.25 23.11
N ARG A 378 12.58 8.52 23.22
CA ARG A 378 12.09 9.43 24.29
C ARG A 378 10.59 9.68 24.19
N ALA A 379 10.05 9.72 22.99
CA ALA A 379 8.62 9.85 22.74
C ALA A 379 7.84 8.51 22.85
N GLY A 380 8.50 7.40 23.19
CA GLY A 380 7.89 6.07 23.26
C GLY A 380 7.59 5.43 21.90
N MET A 381 8.20 5.95 20.84
CA MET A 381 8.11 5.41 19.48
C MET A 381 9.31 4.50 19.21
N SER A 382 9.10 3.42 18.46
CA SER A 382 10.22 2.60 17.96
C SER A 382 10.68 3.06 16.57
N VAL A 383 11.86 2.58 16.16
CA VAL A 383 12.50 2.97 14.91
C VAL A 383 12.64 1.76 13.99
N THR A 384 12.09 1.85 12.81
CA THR A 384 12.15 0.82 11.76
C THR A 384 12.77 1.41 10.49
N GLY A 385 13.11 0.58 9.51
CA GLY A 385 13.43 1.13 8.20
C GLY A 385 14.47 0.39 7.39
N HIS A 386 14.86 1.05 6.34
CA HIS A 386 16.09 0.74 5.62
C HIS A 386 17.28 1.15 6.47
N VAL A 387 18.38 0.42 6.38
CA VAL A 387 19.64 0.91 6.91
C VAL A 387 20.13 2.01 5.97
N PRO A 388 20.24 3.28 6.45
CA PRO A 388 20.72 4.39 5.61
C PRO A 388 22.10 4.10 5.01
N ARG A 389 22.37 4.62 3.81
CA ARG A 389 23.64 4.34 3.08
C ARG A 389 24.90 4.73 3.83
N ALA A 390 24.79 5.63 4.79
CA ALA A 390 25.90 6.10 5.61
C ALA A 390 26.31 5.12 6.71
N LEU A 391 25.54 4.04 6.95
CA LEU A 391 25.77 3.04 7.98
C LEU A 391 25.80 1.64 7.38
N ASP A 392 26.53 0.73 8.00
CA ASP A 392 26.27 -0.70 7.85
C ASP A 392 25.14 -1.16 8.79
N THR A 393 24.71 -2.42 8.64
CA THR A 393 23.56 -2.92 9.42
C THR A 393 23.86 -2.98 10.92
N ALA A 394 25.08 -3.35 11.33
CA ALA A 394 25.47 -3.39 12.74
C ALA A 394 25.43 -1.96 13.33
N GLN A 395 26.01 -1.00 12.64
CA GLN A 395 25.96 0.41 13.04
C GLN A 395 24.52 0.95 13.14
N GLY A 396 23.62 0.55 12.21
CA GLY A 396 22.21 0.92 12.27
C GLY A 396 21.52 0.40 13.52
N ILE A 397 21.78 -0.88 13.88
CA ILE A 397 21.25 -1.50 15.09
C ILE A 397 21.81 -0.80 16.34
N GLU A 398 23.12 -0.56 16.39
CA GLU A 398 23.76 0.15 17.50
C GLU A 398 23.32 1.62 17.64
N ALA A 399 22.96 2.25 16.52
CA ALA A 399 22.39 3.60 16.51
C ALA A 399 20.93 3.66 16.99
N GLY A 400 20.30 2.51 17.29
CA GLY A 400 18.96 2.45 17.87
C GLY A 400 17.84 2.07 16.90
N MET A 401 18.14 1.46 15.75
CA MET A 401 17.10 0.86 14.92
C MET A 401 16.57 -0.41 15.60
N ASP A 402 15.30 -0.39 16.00
CA ASP A 402 14.64 -1.51 16.67
C ASP A 402 14.23 -2.62 15.70
N GLN A 403 13.95 -2.24 14.44
CA GLN A 403 13.48 -3.17 13.41
C GLN A 403 14.21 -2.89 12.09
N ILE A 404 14.67 -3.95 11.44
CA ILE A 404 15.29 -3.88 10.11
C ILE A 404 14.34 -4.46 9.08
N ASN A 405 13.93 -3.60 8.14
CA ASN A 405 13.13 -4.02 7.00
C ASN A 405 14.04 -4.60 5.90
N HIS A 406 13.53 -5.60 5.22
CA HIS A 406 14.17 -6.32 4.12
C HIS A 406 15.39 -7.15 4.52
N LEU A 407 15.29 -8.44 4.22
CA LEU A 407 16.32 -9.42 4.55
C LEU A 407 17.67 -9.12 3.93
N ASN A 408 17.73 -8.34 2.83
CA ASN A 408 18.97 -7.98 2.15
C ASN A 408 19.96 -7.22 3.03
N TYR A 409 19.51 -6.47 4.04
CA TYR A 409 20.41 -5.81 5.01
C TYR A 409 21.04 -6.82 5.94
N ILE A 410 20.25 -7.77 6.46
CA ILE A 410 20.74 -8.85 7.31
C ILE A 410 21.64 -9.83 6.54
N SER A 411 21.30 -10.14 5.28
CA SER A 411 22.07 -11.08 4.46
C SER A 411 23.47 -10.59 4.09
N ARG A 412 23.74 -9.29 4.23
CA ARG A 412 25.07 -8.67 4.03
C ARG A 412 25.95 -8.76 5.27
N MET A 413 25.38 -9.03 6.44
CA MET A 413 26.14 -9.23 7.67
C MET A 413 26.88 -10.58 7.64
N PRO A 414 28.01 -10.69 8.34
CA PRO A 414 28.66 -11.98 8.52
C PRO A 414 27.69 -13.00 9.14
N ARG A 415 27.68 -14.22 8.64
CA ARG A 415 26.85 -15.32 9.19
C ARG A 415 27.54 -15.95 10.39
N THR A 416 27.73 -15.19 11.46
CA THR A 416 28.46 -15.60 12.67
C THR A 416 27.57 -15.53 13.89
N GLN A 417 28.03 -16.13 14.98
CA GLN A 417 27.34 -16.05 16.26
C GLN A 417 27.30 -14.61 16.78
N GLU A 418 28.33 -13.80 16.53
CA GLU A 418 28.35 -12.37 16.92
C GLU A 418 27.21 -11.57 16.29
N THR A 419 26.86 -11.87 15.03
CA THR A 419 25.71 -11.23 14.37
C THR A 419 24.41 -11.60 15.06
N ILE A 420 24.23 -12.87 15.40
CA ILE A 420 23.03 -13.34 16.13
C ILE A 420 22.97 -12.70 17.51
N ASP A 421 24.11 -12.70 18.23
CA ASP A 421 24.19 -12.10 19.57
C ASP A 421 23.90 -10.59 19.55
N LEU A 422 24.33 -9.87 18.50
CA LEU A 422 23.99 -8.46 18.30
C LEU A 422 22.49 -8.26 18.14
N LEU A 423 21.84 -9.03 17.25
CA LEU A 423 20.38 -8.96 17.02
C LEU A 423 19.60 -9.27 18.30
N LEU A 424 20.01 -10.30 19.04
CA LEU A 424 19.35 -10.69 20.29
C LEU A 424 19.56 -9.66 21.40
N LYS A 425 20.79 -9.14 21.55
CA LYS A 425 21.15 -8.12 22.55
C LYS A 425 20.30 -6.85 22.40
N HIS A 426 20.06 -6.45 21.17
CA HIS A 426 19.26 -5.26 20.86
C HIS A 426 17.76 -5.55 20.63
N HIS A 427 17.34 -6.81 20.83
CA HIS A 427 15.96 -7.25 20.55
C HIS A 427 15.49 -6.86 19.15
N THR A 428 16.40 -6.85 18.17
CA THR A 428 16.13 -6.38 16.81
C THR A 428 15.12 -7.27 16.12
N VAL A 429 14.02 -6.69 15.67
CA VAL A 429 12.99 -7.37 14.88
C VAL A 429 13.39 -7.36 13.41
N VAL A 430 13.30 -8.52 12.74
CA VAL A 430 13.58 -8.66 11.32
C VAL A 430 12.26 -8.80 10.55
N ASP A 431 12.07 -7.97 9.55
CA ASP A 431 10.93 -7.97 8.62
C ASP A 431 11.45 -8.31 7.22
N PRO A 432 11.45 -9.60 6.81
CA PRO A 432 12.18 -10.08 5.63
C PRO A 432 11.66 -9.61 4.29
N THR A 433 10.35 -9.49 4.13
CA THR A 433 9.67 -9.14 2.86
C THR A 433 10.12 -10.00 1.66
N VAL A 434 10.23 -11.32 1.87
CA VAL A 434 10.76 -12.21 0.84
C VAL A 434 9.77 -12.49 -0.28
N SER A 435 8.47 -12.37 -0.03
CA SER A 435 7.44 -12.45 -1.07
C SER A 435 7.58 -11.33 -2.11
N TRP A 436 7.95 -10.11 -1.66
CA TRP A 436 8.30 -9.02 -2.58
C TRP A 436 9.59 -9.34 -3.37
N SER A 437 10.60 -9.88 -2.69
CA SER A 437 11.84 -10.30 -3.34
C SER A 437 11.63 -11.41 -4.37
N GLU A 438 10.71 -12.35 -4.12
CA GLU A 438 10.30 -13.36 -5.07
C GLU A 438 9.60 -12.74 -6.27
N MET A 439 8.62 -11.85 -6.01
CA MET A 439 7.82 -11.18 -7.06
C MET A 439 8.69 -10.31 -7.97
N GLY A 440 9.67 -9.59 -7.44
CA GLY A 440 10.58 -8.75 -8.24
C GLY A 440 11.78 -9.49 -8.83
N GLY A 441 12.15 -10.64 -8.26
CA GLY A 441 13.37 -11.37 -8.60
C GLY A 441 13.16 -12.64 -9.42
N HIS A 442 11.92 -13.06 -9.72
CA HIS A 442 11.66 -14.25 -10.51
C HIS A 442 12.09 -14.04 -11.99
N SER A 443 12.28 -15.14 -12.72
CA SER A 443 12.54 -15.05 -14.17
C SER A 443 11.34 -14.46 -14.89
N LYS A 444 11.58 -13.52 -15.80
CA LYS A 444 10.52 -12.96 -16.67
C LYS A 444 9.77 -14.00 -17.51
N ASP A 445 10.31 -15.21 -17.66
CA ASP A 445 9.71 -16.32 -18.40
C ASP A 445 8.77 -17.16 -17.53
N ILE A 446 8.68 -16.87 -16.22
CA ILE A 446 7.76 -17.54 -15.28
C ILE A 446 6.52 -16.65 -15.10
N ASP A 447 5.34 -17.24 -15.29
CA ASP A 447 4.08 -16.59 -14.93
C ASP A 447 3.99 -16.49 -13.39
N PRO A 448 3.95 -15.29 -12.81
CA PRO A 448 3.86 -15.12 -11.37
C PRO A 448 2.60 -15.72 -10.74
N ALA A 449 1.54 -15.98 -11.50
CA ALA A 449 0.36 -16.70 -11.01
C ALA A 449 0.67 -18.14 -10.57
N THR A 450 1.79 -18.72 -11.00
CA THR A 450 2.24 -20.07 -10.59
C THR A 450 2.67 -20.14 -9.12
N PHE A 451 3.17 -19.04 -8.55
CA PHE A 451 3.56 -18.96 -7.13
C PHE A 451 2.68 -17.98 -6.34
N GLU A 452 1.98 -17.05 -7.00
CA GLU A 452 0.99 -16.16 -6.40
C GLU A 452 -0.37 -16.30 -7.10
N PRO A 453 -1.12 -17.38 -6.81
CA PRO A 453 -2.40 -17.67 -7.49
C PRO A 453 -3.46 -16.59 -7.26
N GLY A 454 -3.35 -15.76 -6.22
CA GLY A 454 -4.23 -14.61 -5.99
C GLY A 454 -4.26 -13.61 -7.15
N LEU A 455 -3.23 -13.60 -8.01
CA LEU A 455 -3.21 -12.77 -9.22
C LEU A 455 -4.36 -13.09 -10.18
N THR A 456 -4.81 -14.32 -10.26
CA THR A 456 -5.92 -14.71 -11.14
C THR A 456 -7.25 -14.08 -10.75
N HIS A 457 -7.38 -13.67 -9.48
CA HIS A 457 -8.55 -13.00 -8.90
C HIS A 457 -8.43 -11.48 -8.91
N ALA A 458 -7.22 -10.96 -9.07
CA ALA A 458 -6.94 -9.53 -8.98
C ALA A 458 -7.54 -8.71 -10.13
N PRO A 459 -7.79 -7.40 -9.95
CA PRO A 459 -8.11 -6.49 -11.05
C PRO A 459 -7.06 -6.52 -12.17
N GLU A 460 -7.50 -6.31 -13.42
CA GLU A 460 -6.63 -6.39 -14.61
C GLU A 460 -5.36 -5.54 -14.49
N TYR A 461 -5.44 -4.37 -13.86
CA TYR A 461 -4.27 -3.54 -13.62
C TYR A 461 -3.21 -4.26 -12.78
N LEU A 462 -3.61 -4.88 -11.66
CA LEU A 462 -2.68 -5.60 -10.80
C LEU A 462 -2.12 -6.84 -11.49
N GLN A 463 -2.96 -7.57 -12.24
CA GLN A 463 -2.49 -8.68 -13.07
C GLN A 463 -1.41 -8.19 -14.04
N PHE A 464 -1.66 -7.12 -14.80
CA PHE A 464 -0.69 -6.55 -15.73
C PHE A 464 0.58 -6.06 -15.01
N LYS A 465 0.43 -5.32 -13.90
CA LYS A 465 1.56 -4.82 -13.12
C LYS A 465 2.51 -5.97 -12.73
N PHE A 466 1.98 -7.00 -12.09
CA PHE A 466 2.79 -8.09 -11.57
C PHE A 466 3.30 -9.05 -12.66
N SER A 467 2.52 -9.32 -13.72
CA SER A 467 2.98 -10.10 -14.87
C SER A 467 4.06 -9.37 -15.68
N SER A 468 4.17 -8.04 -15.58
CA SER A 468 5.23 -7.27 -16.22
C SER A 468 6.51 -7.17 -15.38
N MET A 469 6.48 -7.65 -14.13
CA MET A 469 7.66 -7.77 -13.27
C MET A 469 8.48 -9.01 -13.68
N GLY A 470 9.54 -9.23 -13.00
CA GLY A 470 10.47 -10.29 -13.30
C GLY A 470 11.75 -9.79 -13.97
N SER A 471 12.78 -10.56 -13.84
CA SER A 471 14.15 -10.20 -14.22
C SER A 471 14.65 -11.06 -15.37
N ALA A 472 15.39 -10.44 -16.31
CA ALA A 472 16.20 -11.18 -17.28
C ALA A 472 17.36 -11.94 -16.58
N ASN A 473 17.76 -11.46 -15.39
CA ASN A 473 18.74 -12.09 -14.52
C ASN A 473 18.05 -12.42 -13.17
N PRO A 474 17.35 -13.55 -13.07
CA PRO A 474 16.57 -13.90 -11.90
C PRO A 474 17.44 -13.99 -10.64
N ASN A 475 16.86 -13.57 -9.51
CA ASN A 475 17.57 -13.61 -8.24
C ASN A 475 17.74 -15.07 -7.76
N SER A 476 18.95 -15.58 -7.87
CA SER A 476 19.29 -16.93 -7.42
C SER A 476 19.40 -17.08 -5.88
N ARG A 477 19.18 -15.99 -5.12
CA ARG A 477 19.40 -15.97 -3.66
C ARG A 477 18.18 -16.42 -2.85
N MET A 478 17.07 -16.83 -3.46
CA MET A 478 15.86 -17.20 -2.71
C MET A 478 16.14 -18.35 -1.73
N THR A 479 16.84 -19.41 -2.18
CA THR A 479 17.25 -20.53 -1.30
C THR A 479 18.08 -20.07 -0.11
N ASP A 480 19.05 -19.18 -0.34
CA ASP A 480 19.90 -18.62 0.72
C ASP A 480 19.10 -17.74 1.69
N ASN A 481 18.14 -16.97 1.17
CA ASN A 481 17.24 -16.14 1.97
C ASN A 481 16.37 -17.00 2.89
N LEU A 482 15.77 -18.06 2.37
CA LEU A 482 14.96 -18.99 3.16
C LEU A 482 15.81 -19.71 4.24
N ALA A 483 17.02 -20.12 3.90
CA ALA A 483 17.96 -20.72 4.87
C ALA A 483 18.33 -19.72 5.99
N LEU A 484 18.53 -18.44 5.65
CA LEU A 484 18.82 -17.39 6.62
C LEU A 484 17.62 -17.14 7.56
N ILE A 485 16.40 -17.04 7.04
CA ILE A 485 15.17 -16.90 7.84
C ILE A 485 15.08 -18.03 8.86
N LYS A 486 15.25 -19.28 8.41
CA LYS A 486 15.25 -20.45 9.30
C LYS A 486 16.30 -20.34 10.40
N SER A 487 17.53 -19.93 10.06
CA SER A 487 18.63 -19.78 11.00
C SER A 487 18.33 -18.72 12.06
N LEU A 488 17.88 -17.54 11.65
CA LEU A 488 17.50 -16.44 12.54
C LEU A 488 16.36 -16.83 13.48
N TYR A 489 15.29 -17.43 12.92
CA TYR A 489 14.14 -17.85 13.72
C TYR A 489 14.54 -18.89 14.79
N LYS A 490 15.32 -19.92 14.41
CA LYS A 490 15.82 -20.94 15.35
C LYS A 490 16.75 -20.38 16.42
N ALA A 491 17.48 -19.32 16.11
CA ALA A 491 18.32 -18.61 17.08
C ALA A 491 17.50 -17.74 18.05
N GLY A 492 16.18 -17.59 17.84
CA GLY A 492 15.30 -16.77 18.68
C GLY A 492 15.20 -15.29 18.27
N VAL A 493 15.74 -14.91 17.11
CA VAL A 493 15.57 -13.55 16.56
C VAL A 493 14.10 -13.36 16.17
N PRO A 494 13.42 -12.31 16.65
CA PRO A 494 12.03 -12.05 16.29
C PRO A 494 11.88 -11.77 14.80
N ILE A 495 11.10 -12.60 14.09
CA ILE A 495 10.74 -12.40 12.69
C ILE A 495 9.27 -12.07 12.60
N VAL A 496 8.94 -11.01 11.84
CA VAL A 496 7.56 -10.60 11.55
C VAL A 496 7.27 -10.75 10.05
N ALA A 497 6.02 -11.02 9.70
CA ALA A 497 5.63 -11.15 8.32
C ALA A 497 5.15 -9.80 7.76
N GLY A 498 5.78 -9.36 6.67
CA GLY A 498 5.46 -8.16 5.93
C GLY A 498 5.64 -8.35 4.42
N SER A 499 4.76 -7.79 3.59
CA SER A 499 4.71 -8.06 2.14
C SER A 499 5.32 -6.96 1.26
N ASP A 500 5.57 -5.78 1.80
CA ASP A 500 6.17 -4.63 1.10
C ASP A 500 5.53 -4.32 -0.27
N THR A 501 4.25 -3.95 -0.26
CA THR A 501 3.49 -3.66 -1.50
C THR A 501 3.41 -4.80 -2.52
N GLY A 502 3.53 -6.03 -2.09
CA GLY A 502 3.17 -7.21 -2.86
C GLY A 502 1.72 -7.15 -3.34
N LEU A 503 1.18 -8.23 -3.88
CA LEU A 503 -0.24 -8.29 -4.19
C LEU A 503 -1.04 -8.09 -2.90
N VAL A 504 -1.76 -6.96 -2.81
CA VAL A 504 -2.42 -6.52 -1.57
C VAL A 504 -3.22 -7.66 -0.93
N GLY A 505 -2.96 -7.89 0.35
CA GLY A 505 -3.54 -8.99 1.12
C GLY A 505 -2.92 -10.36 0.85
N TYR A 506 -2.83 -10.78 -0.40
CA TYR A 506 -2.26 -12.08 -0.77
C TYR A 506 -0.75 -12.16 -0.55
N GLY A 507 -0.02 -11.04 -0.71
CA GLY A 507 1.42 -10.97 -0.47
C GLY A 507 1.81 -11.41 0.93
N LEU A 508 1.02 -11.08 1.96
CA LEU A 508 1.24 -11.56 3.33
C LEU A 508 1.08 -13.07 3.44
N ILE A 509 0.05 -13.63 2.79
CA ILE A 509 -0.15 -15.09 2.83
C ILE A 509 1.03 -15.78 2.14
N ARG A 510 1.52 -15.23 1.03
CA ARG A 510 2.72 -15.74 0.36
C ARG A 510 3.97 -15.65 1.24
N GLU A 511 4.14 -14.58 1.99
CA GLU A 511 5.23 -14.41 2.95
C GLU A 511 5.23 -15.54 3.99
N VAL A 512 4.06 -15.83 4.58
CA VAL A 512 3.89 -16.92 5.55
C VAL A 512 4.11 -18.30 4.91
N GLU A 513 3.66 -18.53 3.67
CA GLU A 513 3.95 -19.75 2.90
C GLU A 513 5.46 -19.95 2.68
N LEU A 514 6.17 -18.86 2.37
CA LEU A 514 7.64 -18.90 2.20
C LEU A 514 8.37 -19.21 3.49
N TYR A 515 7.85 -18.80 4.66
CA TYR A 515 8.43 -19.18 5.95
C TYR A 515 8.26 -20.68 6.24
N VAL A 516 7.12 -21.27 5.84
CA VAL A 516 6.97 -22.74 5.89
C VAL A 516 7.93 -23.42 4.91
N ALA A 517 8.10 -22.89 3.70
CA ALA A 517 9.08 -23.37 2.75
C ALA A 517 10.54 -23.23 3.26
N ALA A 518 10.82 -22.23 4.09
CA ALA A 518 12.09 -22.09 4.80
C ALA A 518 12.30 -23.19 5.87
N GLY A 519 11.23 -23.87 6.29
CA GLY A 519 11.25 -24.98 7.25
C GLY A 519 10.81 -24.60 8.65
N LEU A 520 10.02 -23.54 8.80
CA LEU A 520 9.19 -23.30 9.98
C LEU A 520 7.98 -24.21 9.92
N THR A 521 7.44 -24.60 11.07
CA THR A 521 6.12 -25.24 11.11
C THR A 521 5.03 -24.24 10.75
N PRO A 522 3.86 -24.68 10.26
CA PRO A 522 2.74 -23.77 10.02
C PRO A 522 2.37 -22.90 11.24
N GLN A 523 2.42 -23.46 12.45
CA GLN A 523 2.16 -22.73 13.69
C GLN A 523 3.19 -21.61 13.92
N GLU A 524 4.48 -21.90 13.71
CA GLU A 524 5.56 -20.93 13.82
C GLU A 524 5.42 -19.82 12.77
N ALA A 525 5.09 -20.19 11.53
CA ALA A 525 4.88 -19.23 10.44
C ALA A 525 3.66 -18.32 10.72
N ILE A 526 2.54 -18.87 11.19
CA ILE A 526 1.36 -18.09 11.61
C ILE A 526 1.70 -17.16 12.79
N ALA A 527 2.55 -17.59 13.71
CA ALA A 527 2.97 -16.75 14.82
C ALA A 527 3.71 -15.49 14.36
N THR A 528 4.45 -15.53 13.23
CA THR A 528 5.13 -14.37 12.63
C THR A 528 4.14 -13.33 12.08
N ALA A 529 2.90 -13.73 11.83
CA ALA A 529 1.80 -12.87 11.36
C ALA A 529 0.70 -12.69 12.43
N THR A 530 0.94 -12.99 13.70
CA THR A 530 -0.06 -12.86 14.78
C THR A 530 0.58 -12.37 16.08
N ILE A 531 1.08 -13.26 16.93
CA ILE A 531 1.55 -12.91 18.28
C ILE A 531 2.94 -12.26 18.27
N ILE A 532 3.83 -12.63 17.35
CA ILE A 532 5.18 -12.04 17.30
C ILE A 532 5.10 -10.54 16.96
N PRO A 533 4.39 -10.10 15.89
CA PRO A 533 4.23 -8.68 15.62
C PRO A 533 3.46 -7.94 16.72
N ALA A 534 2.46 -8.58 17.35
CA ALA A 534 1.77 -7.97 18.48
C ALA A 534 2.74 -7.66 19.66
N ARG A 535 3.68 -8.56 19.96
CA ARG A 535 4.75 -8.34 20.95
C ARG A 535 5.72 -7.25 20.48
N ALA A 536 6.18 -7.31 19.23
CA ALA A 536 7.10 -6.33 18.65
C ALA A 536 6.54 -4.89 18.70
N MET A 537 5.20 -4.74 18.67
CA MET A 537 4.50 -3.47 18.75
C MET A 537 3.92 -3.17 20.15
N ASN A 538 4.26 -3.97 21.18
CA ASN A 538 3.75 -3.85 22.55
C ASN A 538 2.21 -3.89 22.67
N LEU A 539 1.55 -4.66 21.78
CA LEU A 539 0.09 -4.82 21.71
C LEU A 539 -0.39 -6.24 22.01
N ASP A 540 0.49 -7.12 22.47
CA ASP A 540 0.19 -8.52 22.76
C ASP A 540 -0.82 -8.73 23.89
N LYS A 541 -1.00 -7.74 24.78
CA LYS A 541 -2.07 -7.71 25.78
C LYS A 541 -3.45 -7.40 25.19
N GLU A 542 -3.50 -6.80 23.99
CA GLU A 542 -4.75 -6.41 23.32
C GLU A 542 -5.16 -7.36 22.19
N THR A 543 -4.19 -7.98 21.48
CA THR A 543 -4.42 -8.71 20.25
C THR A 543 -3.33 -9.76 20.00
N GLY A 544 -3.37 -10.46 18.87
CA GLY A 544 -2.38 -11.47 18.46
C GLY A 544 -2.70 -12.90 18.91
N THR A 545 -3.62 -13.07 19.87
CA THR A 545 -4.14 -14.37 20.31
C THR A 545 -5.63 -14.28 20.63
N ILE A 546 -6.32 -15.43 20.70
CA ILE A 546 -7.75 -15.53 21.05
C ILE A 546 -7.89 -15.85 22.54
N GLU A 547 -7.95 -14.78 23.35
CA GLU A 547 -8.05 -14.87 24.81
C GLU A 547 -9.06 -13.86 25.35
N ALA A 548 -9.68 -14.19 26.49
CA ALA A 548 -10.64 -13.31 27.14
C ALA A 548 -10.03 -11.93 27.44
N GLY A 549 -10.81 -10.88 27.18
CA GLY A 549 -10.40 -9.47 27.35
C GLY A 549 -9.72 -8.85 26.15
N LYS A 550 -9.15 -9.64 25.22
CA LYS A 550 -8.52 -9.13 24.01
C LYS A 550 -9.55 -8.66 22.97
N ARG A 551 -9.13 -7.87 22.03
CA ARG A 551 -9.95 -7.45 20.88
C ARG A 551 -10.43 -8.69 20.12
N ALA A 552 -11.66 -8.65 19.66
CA ALA A 552 -12.20 -9.69 18.80
C ALA A 552 -11.71 -9.45 17.35
N ASP A 553 -10.47 -9.81 17.10
CA ASP A 553 -9.80 -9.78 15.81
C ASP A 553 -9.50 -11.25 15.42
N LEU A 554 -10.32 -11.83 14.53
CA LEU A 554 -10.37 -13.25 14.24
C LEU A 554 -10.57 -13.50 12.74
N ILE A 555 -10.16 -14.68 12.27
CA ILE A 555 -10.50 -15.18 10.92
C ILE A 555 -11.16 -16.57 11.00
N LEU A 556 -12.05 -16.83 10.06
CA LEU A 556 -12.68 -18.13 9.84
C LEU A 556 -12.18 -18.69 8.51
N VAL A 557 -11.55 -19.86 8.58
CA VAL A 557 -10.88 -20.49 7.44
C VAL A 557 -11.43 -21.90 7.24
N PRO A 558 -12.09 -22.22 6.12
CA PRO A 558 -12.37 -23.61 5.75
C PRO A 558 -11.05 -24.38 5.56
N GLY A 559 -10.95 -25.57 6.17
CA GLY A 559 -9.72 -26.37 6.14
C GLY A 559 -8.89 -26.25 7.41
N ASN A 560 -7.60 -26.56 7.31
CA ASN A 560 -6.67 -26.59 8.44
C ASN A 560 -5.32 -25.93 8.09
N PRO A 561 -5.17 -24.62 8.30
CA PRO A 561 -3.91 -23.91 8.03
C PRO A 561 -2.71 -24.42 8.84
N LEU A 562 -2.94 -25.17 9.93
CA LEU A 562 -1.85 -25.76 10.73
C LEU A 562 -1.27 -27.04 10.09
N GLU A 563 -1.95 -27.60 9.10
CA GLU A 563 -1.48 -28.72 8.28
C GLU A 563 -1.12 -28.25 6.87
N THR A 564 -1.95 -27.39 6.28
CA THR A 564 -1.80 -26.86 4.93
C THR A 564 -1.84 -25.34 4.98
N ILE A 565 -0.68 -24.71 5.07
CA ILE A 565 -0.56 -23.26 5.29
C ILE A 565 -1.31 -22.41 4.23
N SER A 566 -1.38 -22.89 2.98
CA SER A 566 -2.11 -22.23 1.89
C SER A 566 -3.64 -22.21 2.10
N ASP A 567 -4.18 -22.94 3.08
CA ASP A 567 -5.59 -22.79 3.47
C ASP A 567 -5.89 -21.38 4.01
N LEU A 568 -4.88 -20.61 4.46
CA LEU A 568 -5.05 -19.17 4.78
C LEU A 568 -5.60 -18.36 3.60
N ARG A 569 -5.43 -18.80 2.35
CA ARG A 569 -6.02 -18.16 1.16
C ARG A 569 -7.55 -18.32 1.09
N LYS A 570 -8.13 -19.21 1.89
CA LYS A 570 -9.56 -19.57 1.90
C LYS A 570 -10.35 -18.83 2.99
N VAL A 571 -9.84 -17.75 3.57
CA VAL A 571 -10.58 -16.97 4.58
C VAL A 571 -11.96 -16.59 4.04
N THR A 572 -13.02 -16.98 4.72
CA THR A 572 -14.42 -16.67 4.34
C THR A 572 -15.04 -15.57 5.17
N SER A 573 -14.57 -15.41 6.39
CA SER A 573 -15.03 -14.34 7.29
C SER A 573 -13.87 -13.76 8.07
N VAL A 574 -13.87 -12.45 8.23
CA VAL A 574 -12.93 -11.72 9.08
C VAL A 574 -13.70 -10.94 10.12
N VAL A 575 -13.23 -11.01 11.35
CA VAL A 575 -13.74 -10.20 12.47
C VAL A 575 -12.68 -9.20 12.86
N THR A 576 -13.01 -7.93 12.82
CA THR A 576 -12.16 -6.85 13.31
C THR A 576 -12.93 -6.00 14.28
N ASN A 577 -12.37 -5.79 15.48
CA ASN A 577 -13.06 -5.06 16.56
C ASN A 577 -14.50 -5.56 16.80
N GLY A 578 -14.72 -6.88 16.69
CA GLY A 578 -16.02 -7.51 16.85
C GLY A 578 -17.02 -7.34 15.71
N ASN A 579 -16.64 -6.68 14.63
CA ASN A 579 -17.45 -6.59 13.41
C ASN A 579 -17.03 -7.71 12.45
N MET A 580 -17.96 -8.59 12.09
CA MET A 580 -17.72 -9.71 11.17
C MET A 580 -18.10 -9.32 9.75
N TYR A 581 -17.18 -9.51 8.82
CA TYR A 581 -17.36 -9.24 7.39
C TYR A 581 -17.24 -10.54 6.58
N ASP A 582 -17.99 -10.59 5.49
CA ASP A 582 -17.86 -11.58 4.42
C ASP A 582 -16.68 -11.15 3.50
N THR A 583 -15.67 -12.01 3.37
CA THR A 583 -14.47 -11.66 2.61
C THR A 583 -14.72 -11.56 1.12
N ALA A 584 -15.66 -12.33 0.55
CA ALA A 584 -16.00 -12.24 -0.86
C ALA A 584 -16.57 -10.85 -1.21
N LYS A 585 -17.43 -10.30 -0.33
CA LYS A 585 -17.96 -8.93 -0.51
C LYS A 585 -16.88 -7.86 -0.39
N LEU A 586 -15.92 -8.05 0.53
CA LEU A 586 -14.77 -7.16 0.66
C LEU A 586 -13.93 -7.17 -0.63
N TRP A 587 -13.57 -8.35 -1.13
CA TRP A 587 -12.83 -8.50 -2.38
C TRP A 587 -13.55 -7.86 -3.56
N GLN A 588 -14.86 -8.13 -3.72
CA GLN A 588 -15.68 -7.56 -4.80
C GLN A 588 -15.74 -6.03 -4.74
N SER A 589 -15.81 -5.45 -3.53
CA SER A 589 -15.93 -3.99 -3.36
C SER A 589 -14.73 -3.21 -3.88
N VAL A 590 -13.59 -3.88 -4.06
CA VAL A 590 -12.34 -3.31 -4.59
C VAL A 590 -11.90 -3.95 -5.91
N GLY A 591 -12.83 -4.63 -6.60
CA GLY A 591 -12.63 -5.11 -7.96
C GLY A 591 -11.93 -6.46 -8.11
N PHE A 592 -11.65 -7.16 -7.02
CA PHE A 592 -11.21 -8.56 -7.09
C PHE A 592 -12.38 -9.49 -7.42
N LYS A 593 -12.09 -10.57 -8.12
CA LYS A 593 -13.03 -11.67 -8.33
C LYS A 593 -12.98 -12.58 -7.09
N PRO A 594 -14.13 -13.04 -6.60
CA PRO A 594 -14.17 -13.95 -5.44
C PRO A 594 -13.66 -15.33 -5.77
#